data_67a60ee040391a481b9a398f253f50dd
#
_entry.id   67a60ee040391a481b9a398f253f50dd
#
_cell.length_a   1.000
_cell.length_b   1.000
_cell.length_c   1.000
_cell.angle_alpha   90.00
_cell.angle_beta   90.00
_cell.angle_gamma   90.00
#
_symmetry.space_group_name_H-M   'P 1'
#
loop_
_entity.id
_entity.type
_entity.pdbx_description
1 polymer ?
#
loop_
_entity_poly.entity_id
_entity_poly.type
_entity_poly.pdbx_seq_one_letter_code
_entity_poly.pdbx_strand_id
1 'polypeptide(L)'
;VMARNDYDVLLAMVGEQESQPMQRLLVNHKIDGVILARSLERDPLIPLLQQSKLPFIAIGRPADPTVLYVDHDQGGGCREMDNLLLMKGLHRIALLGGSMLYTVNQTRLEGFRQAHEHSRCKIDETLLFLELETDDLRIDAIQQAVARKADCLLCMDDHVAMLALNTVRQMGLKVPNDIRIASLY
;
A
#
# COMPACT_ATOMS: atom_id res chain seq x y z
N VAL A 1 -21.79 -10.71 5.84
CA VAL A 1 -22.57 -9.58 6.41
C VAL A 1 -23.60 -9.10 5.41
N MET A 2 -23.26 -8.86 4.14
CA MET A 2 -24.18 -8.34 3.11
C MET A 2 -25.39 -9.25 2.88
N ALA A 3 -25.15 -10.55 2.65
CA ALA A 3 -26.23 -11.52 2.42
C ALA A 3 -27.22 -11.69 3.59
N ARG A 4 -26.86 -11.29 4.82
CA ARG A 4 -27.76 -11.33 5.99
C ARG A 4 -28.69 -10.11 6.09
N ASN A 5 -28.48 -9.11 5.25
CA ASN A 5 -29.20 -7.83 5.27
C ASN A 5 -29.86 -7.52 3.93
N ASP A 6 -30.07 -8.54 3.09
CA ASP A 6 -30.73 -8.46 1.77
C ASP A 6 -30.05 -7.44 0.81
N TYR A 7 -28.71 -7.35 0.87
CA TYR A 7 -27.92 -6.59 -0.09
C TYR A 7 -27.20 -7.50 -1.08
N ASP A 8 -27.32 -7.15 -2.35
CA ASP A 8 -26.46 -7.69 -3.40
C ASP A 8 -25.17 -6.85 -3.52
N VAL A 9 -24.07 -7.49 -3.89
CA VAL A 9 -22.80 -6.85 -4.14
C VAL A 9 -22.47 -6.90 -5.62
N LEU A 10 -22.37 -5.73 -6.25
CA LEU A 10 -21.87 -5.59 -7.60
C LEU A 10 -20.39 -5.16 -7.53
N LEU A 11 -19.50 -6.01 -8.02
CA LEU A 11 -18.08 -5.67 -8.14
C LEU A 11 -17.81 -5.00 -9.48
N ALA A 12 -17.37 -3.73 -9.44
CA ALA A 12 -16.96 -2.98 -10.62
C ALA A 12 -15.45 -2.70 -10.56
N MET A 13 -14.72 -3.19 -11.54
CA MET A 13 -13.30 -2.87 -11.72
C MET A 13 -13.19 -1.57 -12.51
N VAL A 14 -12.48 -0.59 -11.95
CA VAL A 14 -12.34 0.74 -12.55
C VAL A 14 -10.85 1.11 -12.54
N GLY A 15 -10.32 1.49 -13.68
CA GLY A 15 -8.94 1.98 -13.82
C GLY A 15 -8.71 3.28 -13.00
N GLU A 16 -7.46 3.60 -12.72
CA GLU A 16 -7.09 4.72 -11.84
C GLU A 16 -7.58 6.08 -12.35
N GLN A 17 -7.60 6.25 -13.67
CA GLN A 17 -8.03 7.49 -14.33
C GLN A 17 -9.41 7.36 -15.00
N GLU A 18 -10.10 6.25 -14.76
CA GLU A 18 -11.38 5.97 -15.40
C GLU A 18 -12.56 6.32 -14.48
N SER A 19 -13.60 6.89 -15.07
CA SER A 19 -14.88 7.13 -14.37
C SER A 19 -16.09 6.56 -15.12
N GLN A 20 -15.94 6.19 -16.39
CA GLN A 20 -17.05 5.75 -17.24
C GLN A 20 -17.82 4.53 -16.70
N PRO A 21 -17.17 3.47 -16.17
CA PRO A 21 -17.91 2.34 -15.59
C PRO A 21 -18.84 2.79 -14.46
N MET A 22 -18.34 3.66 -13.57
CA MET A 22 -19.12 4.20 -12.46
C MET A 22 -20.27 5.09 -12.96
N GLN A 23 -20.01 5.97 -13.93
CA GLN A 23 -21.04 6.82 -14.53
C GLN A 23 -22.22 6.01 -15.07
N ARG A 24 -21.93 4.89 -15.77
CA ARG A 24 -22.98 4.00 -16.29
C ARG A 24 -23.83 3.37 -15.18
N LEU A 25 -23.24 3.01 -14.04
CA LEU A 25 -23.97 2.46 -12.91
C LEU A 25 -24.87 3.51 -12.27
N LEU A 26 -24.37 4.74 -12.13
CA LEU A 26 -25.12 5.87 -11.55
C LEU A 26 -26.32 6.27 -12.43
N VAL A 27 -26.10 6.47 -13.72
CA VAL A 27 -27.15 6.89 -14.67
C VAL A 27 -28.27 5.85 -14.78
N ASN A 28 -27.94 4.57 -14.70
CA ASN A 28 -28.93 3.50 -14.81
C ASN A 28 -29.60 3.13 -13.50
N HIS A 29 -29.32 3.85 -12.39
CA HIS A 29 -29.89 3.60 -11.05
C HIS A 29 -29.76 2.12 -10.62
N LYS A 30 -28.60 1.49 -10.89
CA LYS A 30 -28.37 0.07 -10.61
C LYS A 30 -27.78 -0.21 -9.24
N ILE A 31 -27.48 0.82 -8.47
CA ILE A 31 -26.83 0.73 -7.18
C ILE A 31 -27.46 1.73 -6.19
N ASP A 32 -27.51 1.36 -4.93
CA ASP A 32 -28.05 2.16 -3.84
C ASP A 32 -26.95 2.87 -3.01
N GLY A 33 -25.70 2.44 -3.19
CA GLY A 33 -24.54 3.02 -2.53
C GLY A 33 -23.24 2.45 -3.09
N VAL A 34 -22.12 3.06 -2.70
CA VAL A 34 -20.80 2.67 -3.20
C VAL A 34 -19.82 2.50 -2.04
N ILE A 35 -19.02 1.42 -2.10
CA ILE A 35 -17.83 1.25 -1.29
C ILE A 35 -16.63 1.37 -2.23
N LEU A 36 -15.85 2.43 -2.08
CA LEU A 36 -14.58 2.58 -2.78
C LEU A 36 -13.52 1.76 -2.05
N ALA A 37 -13.08 0.65 -2.65
CA ALA A 37 -12.08 -0.24 -2.05
C ALA A 37 -10.63 0.21 -2.33
N ARG A 38 -10.44 1.48 -2.64
CA ARG A 38 -9.13 2.12 -2.87
C ARG A 38 -9.20 3.59 -2.49
N SER A 39 -8.06 4.20 -2.20
CA SER A 39 -7.96 5.63 -2.00
C SER A 39 -6.76 6.18 -2.77
N LEU A 40 -7.05 6.99 -3.78
CA LEU A 40 -6.05 7.69 -4.58
C LEU A 40 -5.91 9.13 -4.10
N GLU A 41 -4.74 9.71 -4.27
CA GLU A 41 -4.49 11.13 -3.97
C GLU A 41 -5.46 12.05 -4.77
N ARG A 42 -5.72 11.68 -6.03
CA ARG A 42 -6.67 12.37 -6.91
C ARG A 42 -7.60 11.36 -7.55
N ASP A 43 -8.60 10.91 -6.77
CA ASP A 43 -9.56 9.91 -7.27
C ASP A 43 -10.66 10.58 -8.09
N PRO A 44 -10.78 10.28 -9.40
CA PRO A 44 -11.82 10.87 -10.25
C PRO A 44 -13.23 10.43 -9.88
N LEU A 45 -13.39 9.37 -9.08
CA LEU A 45 -14.70 8.89 -8.64
C LEU A 45 -15.26 9.70 -7.49
N ILE A 46 -14.45 10.31 -6.64
CA ILE A 46 -14.92 11.09 -5.48
C ILE A 46 -15.80 12.26 -5.92
N PRO A 47 -15.38 13.18 -6.80
CA PRO A 47 -16.24 14.27 -7.25
C PRO A 47 -17.52 13.77 -7.94
N LEU A 48 -17.43 12.68 -8.69
CA LEU A 48 -18.58 12.07 -9.36
C LEU A 48 -19.60 11.54 -8.35
N LEU A 49 -19.16 10.85 -7.31
CA LEU A 49 -20.02 10.30 -6.27
C LEU A 49 -20.64 11.41 -5.41
N GLN A 50 -19.89 12.44 -5.07
CA GLN A 50 -20.40 13.61 -4.36
C GLN A 50 -21.55 14.30 -5.14
N GLN A 51 -21.42 14.41 -6.46
CA GLN A 51 -22.45 14.98 -7.33
C GLN A 51 -23.68 14.08 -7.47
N SER A 52 -23.51 12.76 -7.41
CA SER A 52 -24.61 11.79 -7.58
C SER A 52 -25.58 11.76 -6.41
N LYS A 53 -25.19 12.28 -5.25
CA LYS A 53 -25.94 12.21 -3.96
C LYS A 53 -26.19 10.78 -3.46
N LEU A 54 -25.57 9.77 -4.06
CA LEU A 54 -25.60 8.41 -3.53
C LEU A 54 -24.70 8.31 -2.30
N PRO A 55 -25.11 7.55 -1.27
CA PRO A 55 -24.22 7.31 -0.14
C PRO A 55 -22.99 6.53 -0.59
N PHE A 56 -21.83 6.95 -0.15
CA PHE A 56 -20.59 6.21 -0.39
C PHE A 56 -19.63 6.35 0.78
N ILE A 57 -18.75 5.37 0.88
CA ILE A 57 -17.67 5.31 1.88
C ILE A 57 -16.40 4.77 1.20
N ALA A 58 -15.24 5.25 1.65
CA ALA A 58 -13.96 4.73 1.19
C ALA A 58 -13.35 3.75 2.20
N ILE A 59 -12.68 2.72 1.70
CA ILE A 59 -11.74 1.91 2.46
C ILE A 59 -10.34 2.47 2.18
N GLY A 60 -9.63 2.86 3.25
CA GLY A 60 -8.43 3.66 3.17
C GLY A 60 -8.74 5.16 3.22
N ARG A 61 -7.86 5.93 3.82
CA ARG A 61 -8.03 7.38 4.02
C ARG A 61 -7.89 8.12 2.68
N PRO A 62 -8.94 8.75 2.16
CA PRO A 62 -8.87 9.57 0.96
C PRO A 62 -8.16 10.90 1.23
N ALA A 63 -7.68 11.56 0.16
CA ALA A 63 -7.10 12.90 0.27
C ALA A 63 -8.16 13.97 0.61
N ASP A 64 -9.41 13.79 0.16
CA ASP A 64 -10.54 14.67 0.51
C ASP A 64 -11.03 14.36 1.93
N PRO A 65 -10.86 15.30 2.90
CA PRO A 65 -11.25 15.08 4.30
C PRO A 65 -12.78 15.07 4.52
N THR A 66 -13.57 15.42 3.53
CA THR A 66 -15.04 15.41 3.62
C THR A 66 -15.65 14.05 3.35
N VAL A 67 -14.87 13.12 2.79
CA VAL A 67 -15.31 11.76 2.46
C VAL A 67 -15.28 10.89 3.72
N LEU A 68 -16.38 10.19 3.98
CA LEU A 68 -16.42 9.17 5.03
C LEU A 68 -15.51 7.99 4.64
N TYR A 69 -14.73 7.51 5.59
CA TYR A 69 -13.83 6.39 5.34
C TYR A 69 -13.64 5.49 6.57
N VAL A 70 -13.16 4.29 6.31
CA VAL A 70 -12.66 3.35 7.32
C VAL A 70 -11.23 2.97 6.91
N ASP A 71 -10.30 3.10 7.83
CA ASP A 71 -8.89 2.75 7.59
C ASP A 71 -8.24 2.24 8.87
N HIS A 72 -7.09 1.62 8.71
CA HIS A 72 -6.14 1.34 9.80
C HIS A 72 -5.15 2.49 9.93
N ASP A 73 -4.45 2.57 11.05
CA ASP A 73 -3.32 3.50 11.19
C ASP A 73 -2.09 2.96 10.40
N GLN A 74 -2.13 3.15 9.09
CA GLN A 74 -1.12 2.66 8.16
C GLN A 74 0.27 3.26 8.44
N GLY A 75 0.32 4.56 8.74
CA GLY A 75 1.56 5.26 9.06
C GLY A 75 2.12 4.84 10.41
N GLY A 76 1.27 4.77 11.42
CA GLY A 76 1.65 4.29 12.74
C GLY A 76 2.16 2.87 12.72
N GLY A 77 1.45 1.96 12.03
CA GLY A 77 1.88 0.57 11.88
C GLY A 77 3.24 0.44 11.18
N CYS A 78 3.47 1.20 10.11
CA CYS A 78 4.77 1.23 9.43
C CYS A 78 5.87 1.78 10.34
N ARG A 79 5.61 2.89 11.03
CA ARG A 79 6.56 3.49 11.98
C ARG A 79 6.92 2.53 13.11
N GLU A 80 5.95 1.83 13.68
CA GLU A 80 6.20 0.86 14.77
C GLU A 80 7.00 -0.34 14.28
N MET A 81 6.67 -0.89 13.10
CA MET A 81 7.43 -1.98 12.51
C MET A 81 8.88 -1.56 12.25
N ASP A 82 9.09 -0.41 11.63
CA ASP A 82 10.43 0.07 11.30
C ASP A 82 11.26 0.39 12.57
N ASN A 83 10.65 1.02 13.58
CA ASN A 83 11.29 1.19 14.89
C ASN A 83 11.74 -0.15 15.50
N LEU A 84 10.91 -1.18 15.41
CA LEU A 84 11.27 -2.52 15.87
C LEU A 84 12.49 -3.09 15.13
N LEU A 85 12.55 -2.90 13.82
CA LEU A 85 13.69 -3.33 12.99
C LEU A 85 14.97 -2.57 13.37
N LEU A 86 14.89 -1.24 13.52
CA LEU A 86 16.00 -0.39 13.95
C LEU A 86 16.51 -0.77 15.35
N MET A 87 15.61 -1.05 16.31
CA MET A 87 15.97 -1.52 17.64
C MET A 87 16.65 -2.89 17.63
N LYS A 88 16.41 -3.71 16.62
CA LYS A 88 17.10 -4.99 16.41
C LYS A 88 18.49 -4.82 15.75
N GLY A 89 18.91 -3.58 15.52
CA GLY A 89 20.22 -3.27 14.91
C GLY A 89 20.24 -3.36 13.39
N LEU A 90 19.07 -3.36 12.74
CA LEU A 90 18.97 -3.33 11.28
C LEU A 90 18.97 -1.87 10.82
N HIS A 91 19.96 -1.47 10.05
CA HIS A 91 20.15 -0.06 9.67
C HIS A 91 20.12 0.18 8.15
N ARG A 92 20.19 -0.90 7.38
CA ARG A 92 20.10 -0.85 5.92
C ARG A 92 18.80 -1.49 5.44
N ILE A 93 17.69 -0.88 5.83
CA ILE A 93 16.34 -1.38 5.54
C ILE A 93 15.95 -0.91 4.14
N ALA A 94 15.69 -1.86 3.23
CA ALA A 94 15.13 -1.57 1.92
C ALA A 94 13.60 -1.55 2.03
N LEU A 95 13.00 -0.43 1.67
CA LEU A 95 11.54 -0.28 1.62
C LEU A 95 11.07 -0.63 0.20
N LEU A 96 10.18 -1.62 0.10
CA LEU A 96 9.60 -2.08 -1.17
C LEU A 96 8.12 -1.73 -1.20
N GLY A 97 7.73 -0.77 -2.06
CA GLY A 97 6.37 -0.24 -2.15
C GLY A 97 5.84 -0.08 -3.56
N GLY A 98 4.52 -0.08 -3.69
CA GLY A 98 3.82 0.16 -4.94
C GLY A 98 3.69 1.65 -5.29
N SER A 99 2.72 1.95 -6.15
CA SER A 99 2.50 3.30 -6.67
C SER A 99 2.17 4.31 -5.58
N MET A 100 2.81 5.47 -5.63
CA MET A 100 2.56 6.62 -4.75
C MET A 100 1.27 7.38 -5.09
N LEU A 101 0.55 6.98 -6.12
CA LEU A 101 -0.82 7.46 -6.35
C LEU A 101 -1.77 7.02 -5.24
N TYR A 102 -1.48 5.92 -4.55
CA TYR A 102 -2.29 5.41 -3.44
C TYR A 102 -1.89 6.07 -2.12
N THR A 103 -2.86 6.66 -1.45
CA THR A 103 -2.63 7.35 -0.16
C THR A 103 -2.05 6.45 0.92
N VAL A 104 -2.38 5.16 0.89
CA VAL A 104 -1.83 4.17 1.82
C VAL A 104 -0.30 4.05 1.69
N ASN A 105 0.24 4.05 0.47
CA ASN A 105 1.68 3.94 0.24
C ASN A 105 2.40 5.22 0.66
N GLN A 106 1.79 6.40 0.41
CA GLN A 106 2.31 7.68 0.90
C GLN A 106 2.38 7.71 2.43
N THR A 107 1.30 7.27 3.09
CA THR A 107 1.21 7.25 4.55
C THR A 107 2.22 6.28 5.17
N ARG A 108 2.44 5.12 4.56
CA ARG A 108 3.45 4.14 4.99
C ARG A 108 4.87 4.68 4.81
N LEU A 109 5.17 5.32 3.68
CA LEU A 109 6.46 5.97 3.45
C LEU A 109 6.73 7.06 4.48
N GLU A 110 5.72 7.85 4.82
CA GLU A 110 5.83 8.86 5.87
C GLU A 110 6.12 8.21 7.24
N GLY A 111 5.43 7.13 7.60
CA GLY A 111 5.68 6.36 8.82
C GLY A 111 7.13 5.82 8.88
N PHE A 112 7.65 5.30 7.75
CA PHE A 112 9.04 4.87 7.63
C PHE A 112 10.01 6.02 7.90
N ARG A 113 9.80 7.18 7.28
CA ARG A 113 10.65 8.37 7.48
C ARG A 113 10.63 8.84 8.94
N GLN A 114 9.47 8.86 9.57
CA GLN A 114 9.32 9.25 10.99
C GLN A 114 10.07 8.31 11.93
N ALA A 115 10.08 6.99 11.68
CA ALA A 115 10.85 6.03 12.48
C ALA A 115 12.36 6.30 12.39
N HIS A 116 12.87 6.54 11.21
CA HIS A 116 14.27 6.86 10.97
C HIS A 116 14.68 8.20 11.60
N GLU A 117 13.83 9.22 11.50
CA GLU A 117 14.05 10.52 12.13
C GLU A 117 14.12 10.38 13.65
N HIS A 118 13.14 9.68 14.24
CA HIS A 118 13.08 9.44 15.69
C HIS A 118 14.30 8.69 16.21
N SER A 119 14.72 7.66 15.49
CA SER A 119 15.88 6.83 15.84
C SER A 119 17.22 7.48 15.49
N ARG A 120 17.21 8.65 14.84
CA ARG A 120 18.40 9.33 14.30
C ARG A 120 19.22 8.44 13.35
N CYS A 121 18.58 7.46 12.74
CA CYS A 121 19.16 6.59 11.73
C CYS A 121 18.97 7.20 10.36
N LYS A 122 20.04 7.38 9.62
CA LYS A 122 19.96 8.00 8.29
C LYS A 122 19.38 7.02 7.28
N ILE A 123 18.39 7.46 6.51
CA ILE A 123 17.83 6.70 5.40
C ILE A 123 18.87 6.63 4.27
N ASP A 124 19.08 5.44 3.73
CA ASP A 124 19.77 5.25 2.46
C ASP A 124 18.73 5.32 1.34
N GLU A 125 18.61 6.49 0.70
CA GLU A 125 17.63 6.74 -0.37
C GLU A 125 17.77 5.75 -1.53
N THR A 126 18.93 5.12 -1.70
CA THR A 126 19.13 4.09 -2.74
C THR A 126 18.43 2.77 -2.40
N LEU A 127 17.96 2.61 -1.17
CA LEU A 127 17.16 1.46 -0.71
C LEU A 127 15.66 1.73 -0.66
N LEU A 128 15.20 2.89 -1.15
CA LEU A 128 13.78 3.18 -1.33
C LEU A 128 13.36 2.75 -2.75
N PHE A 129 12.64 1.65 -2.85
CA PHE A 129 12.12 1.12 -4.11
C PHE A 129 10.60 1.31 -4.12
N LEU A 130 10.16 2.33 -4.81
CA LEU A 130 8.75 2.72 -4.94
C LEU A 130 8.28 2.53 -6.37
N GLU A 131 6.99 2.68 -6.63
CA GLU A 131 6.37 2.48 -7.96
C GLU A 131 6.56 1.06 -8.52
N LEU A 132 6.61 0.06 -7.65
CA LEU A 132 6.81 -1.34 -8.03
C LEU A 132 5.47 -1.97 -8.46
N GLU A 133 5.00 -1.64 -9.66
CA GLU A 133 3.67 -2.02 -10.14
C GLU A 133 3.59 -3.46 -10.68
N THR A 134 4.72 -3.99 -11.18
CA THR A 134 4.79 -5.34 -11.76
C THR A 134 5.72 -6.25 -10.97
N ASP A 135 5.53 -7.57 -11.09
CA ASP A 135 6.39 -8.53 -10.41
C ASP A 135 7.84 -8.48 -10.92
N ASP A 136 8.04 -8.17 -12.20
CA ASP A 136 9.40 -8.00 -12.75
C ASP A 136 10.12 -6.82 -12.08
N LEU A 137 9.44 -5.67 -11.90
CA LEU A 137 10.00 -4.53 -11.18
C LEU A 137 10.29 -4.85 -9.72
N ARG A 138 9.41 -5.62 -9.06
CA ARG A 138 9.60 -6.08 -7.67
C ARG A 138 10.81 -6.99 -7.54
N ILE A 139 10.94 -7.97 -8.44
CA ILE A 139 12.08 -8.91 -8.46
C ILE A 139 13.39 -8.16 -8.68
N ASP A 140 13.44 -7.25 -9.63
CA ASP A 140 14.62 -6.43 -9.89
C ASP A 140 15.00 -5.57 -8.68
N ALA A 141 14.02 -4.92 -8.05
CA ALA A 141 14.21 -4.14 -6.83
C ALA A 141 14.76 -4.99 -5.67
N ILE A 142 14.25 -6.21 -5.48
CA ILE A 142 14.74 -7.14 -4.47
C ILE A 142 16.20 -7.52 -4.74
N GLN A 143 16.54 -7.86 -5.98
CA GLN A 143 17.92 -8.19 -6.38
C GLN A 143 18.86 -7.00 -6.16
N GLN A 144 18.43 -5.80 -6.51
CA GLN A 144 19.20 -4.58 -6.26
C GLN A 144 19.37 -4.31 -4.77
N ALA A 145 18.34 -4.49 -3.94
CA ALA A 145 18.43 -4.33 -2.49
C ALA A 145 19.47 -5.27 -1.89
N VAL A 146 19.47 -6.54 -2.31
CA VAL A 146 20.48 -7.53 -1.91
C VAL A 146 21.88 -7.11 -2.37
N ALA A 147 22.05 -6.72 -3.64
CA ALA A 147 23.33 -6.26 -4.18
C ALA A 147 23.87 -5.03 -3.44
N ARG A 148 22.99 -4.14 -2.99
CA ARG A 148 23.31 -2.95 -2.16
C ARG A 148 23.47 -3.29 -0.69
N LYS A 149 23.47 -4.59 -0.31
CA LYS A 149 23.68 -5.07 1.05
C LYS A 149 22.64 -4.56 2.05
N ALA A 150 21.36 -4.57 1.65
CA ALA A 150 20.27 -4.39 2.60
C ALA A 150 20.31 -5.52 3.64
N ASP A 151 20.09 -5.20 4.90
CA ASP A 151 20.01 -6.17 5.99
C ASP A 151 18.56 -6.62 6.26
N CYS A 152 17.59 -5.83 5.76
CA CYS A 152 16.17 -6.15 5.82
C CYS A 152 15.45 -5.64 4.58
N LEU A 153 14.45 -6.40 4.11
CA LEU A 153 13.45 -5.99 3.13
C LEU A 153 12.15 -5.73 3.89
N LEU A 154 11.73 -4.48 4.00
CA LEU A 154 10.44 -4.08 4.54
C LEU A 154 9.45 -3.94 3.38
N CYS A 155 8.52 -4.87 3.28
CA CYS A 155 7.54 -4.96 2.21
C CYS A 155 6.24 -4.26 2.63
N MET A 156 5.69 -3.40 1.77
CA MET A 156 4.46 -2.68 2.06
C MET A 156 3.21 -3.59 2.02
N ASP A 157 3.32 -4.78 1.43
CA ASP A 157 2.24 -5.77 1.40
C ASP A 157 2.77 -7.22 1.40
N ASP A 158 1.87 -8.18 1.63
CA ASP A 158 2.16 -9.60 1.72
C ASP A 158 2.57 -10.23 0.39
N HIS A 159 2.03 -9.76 -0.74
CA HIS A 159 2.43 -10.24 -2.06
C HIS A 159 3.89 -9.92 -2.34
N VAL A 160 4.33 -8.68 -2.07
CA VAL A 160 5.73 -8.29 -2.19
C VAL A 160 6.61 -9.08 -1.23
N ALA A 161 6.14 -9.35 -0.01
CA ALA A 161 6.90 -10.14 0.96
C ALA A 161 7.09 -11.59 0.52
N MET A 162 6.06 -12.22 -0.04
CA MET A 162 6.15 -13.58 -0.59
C MET A 162 7.09 -13.64 -1.78
N LEU A 163 7.02 -12.65 -2.67
CA LEU A 163 7.91 -12.54 -3.82
C LEU A 163 9.36 -12.35 -3.36
N ALA A 164 9.58 -11.48 -2.36
CA ALA A 164 10.89 -11.26 -1.76
C ALA A 164 11.46 -12.55 -1.17
N LEU A 165 10.66 -13.30 -0.40
CA LEU A 165 11.09 -14.56 0.18
C LEU A 165 11.51 -15.58 -0.88
N ASN A 166 10.75 -15.71 -1.96
CA ASN A 166 11.06 -16.62 -3.05
C ASN A 166 12.32 -16.18 -3.80
N THR A 167 12.42 -14.89 -4.13
CA THR A 167 13.57 -14.34 -4.86
C THR A 167 14.88 -14.51 -4.09
N VAL A 168 14.92 -14.14 -2.80
CA VAL A 168 16.15 -14.25 -2.01
C VAL A 168 16.56 -15.73 -1.81
N ARG A 169 15.60 -16.65 -1.69
CA ARG A 169 15.88 -18.10 -1.65
C ARG A 169 16.47 -18.61 -2.96
N GLN A 170 15.96 -18.16 -4.11
CA GLN A 170 16.53 -18.51 -5.42
C GLN A 170 17.95 -17.96 -5.59
N MET A 171 18.28 -16.84 -4.94
CA MET A 171 19.64 -16.29 -4.88
C MET A 171 20.56 -17.08 -3.91
N GLY A 172 20.06 -18.11 -3.23
CA GLY A 172 20.81 -18.93 -2.28
C GLY A 172 20.93 -18.34 -0.88
N LEU A 173 20.19 -17.27 -0.58
CA LEU A 173 20.22 -16.59 0.72
C LEU A 173 19.26 -17.24 1.71
N LYS A 174 19.64 -17.25 2.99
CA LYS A 174 18.84 -17.78 4.11
C LYS A 174 18.14 -16.66 4.85
N VAL A 175 16.82 -16.77 4.95
CA VAL A 175 16.00 -15.89 5.80
C VAL A 175 15.78 -16.61 7.14
N PRO A 176 16.01 -15.99 8.28
CA PRO A 176 16.40 -14.59 8.50
C PRO A 176 17.91 -14.34 8.63
N ASN A 177 18.78 -15.33 8.37
CA ASN A 177 20.20 -15.29 8.75
C ASN A 177 21.03 -14.34 7.88
N ASP A 178 20.84 -14.40 6.54
CA ASP A 178 21.61 -13.58 5.60
C ASP A 178 20.89 -12.26 5.30
N ILE A 179 19.57 -12.28 5.28
CA ILE A 179 18.70 -11.11 5.10
C ILE A 179 17.39 -11.34 5.84
N ARG A 180 16.80 -10.30 6.37
CA ARG A 180 15.48 -10.34 7.00
C ARG A 180 14.40 -9.82 6.07
N ILE A 181 13.17 -10.31 6.28
CA ILE A 181 11.99 -9.84 5.56
C ILE A 181 10.94 -9.50 6.60
N ALA A 182 10.34 -8.34 6.47
CA ALA A 182 9.19 -7.91 7.24
C ALA A 182 8.08 -7.44 6.30
N SER A 183 6.82 -7.61 6.72
CA SER A 183 5.65 -7.14 5.97
C SER A 183 4.77 -6.29 6.87
N LEU A 184 4.10 -5.31 6.27
CA LEU A 184 3.11 -4.48 6.95
C LEU A 184 1.71 -5.11 6.99
N TYR A 185 1.53 -6.29 6.43
CA TYR A 185 0.37 -7.18 6.53
C TYR A 185 0.77 -8.55 6.99
#